data_7510e3d417f10d147aa6bf1799f679b4
#
_entry.id   7510e3d417f10d147aa6bf1799f679b4
#
_cell.length_a   1.000
_cell.length_b   1.000
_cell.length_c   1.000
_cell.angle_alpha   90.00
_cell.angle_beta   90.00
_cell.angle_gamma   90.00
#
_symmetry.space_group_name_H-M   'P 1'
#
loop_
_entity.id
_entity.type
_entity.pdbx_description
1 polymer ?
#
loop_
_entity_poly.entity_id
_entity_poly.type
_entity_poly.pdbx_seq_one_letter_code
_entity_poly.pdbx_strand_id
1 'polypeptide(L)'
;FKQKTAYEIRLSLVGSEMCIRDSVTTESGTGFVHTAPAHGVDDFNVCNKEGVEIDNPISTNGCYKENVGLFSGQHVRKVEPNVLNELTKKGNLINSEEYDHSYPHCWRHKTPVIFMATPQWFFSMSKSGLLEGAVRAVDDIKFIPDWGKDRMEIMLKERPDWCISRQRDWGIPITLFYNKDSGELHPNQDEIFREAAEAIKSNGIDSWNEMELNYEDSSEYEKSSDIFDVWYDSGVTNFTVIDKLYGSNTQSDLYLEGSDQHRGWFQSSLLTSIAMKGIAPYKSVLTHGFVVDEGGRKMSKSLGNIITPQEIMNESGADILRYWIASTDFRGEMAFSKDIFNRAIDGFRRIRNTMRFMASNLYDYEDDFDSQQLLFLDKQILEKLKQLQSEVRENYENYNFHLITSKILNFCVNDLGGMYLDIVKDRLYTMKSNSVGRRSAQYAIKKVLITLNKNIASIMPFTAYEFYEELFPNNGEKIFLEEYDEFDSHLTPDEIELFQSLEDLRSRVYQAIESERQKGAIRNALDAEIEITLKKDAYNSLKELSQEIHKFFIASKCTLVEGKSEKIKIKASANEKCSRCWHREEDLNSDGICVRCEDNINGDGETRSFF
;
A
#
# COMPACT_ATOMS: atom_id res chain seq x y z
N PHE A 1 -29.16 22.15 14.39
CA PHE A 1 -29.47 23.46 13.80
C PHE A 1 -29.90 23.25 12.36
N LYS A 2 -31.18 23.43 12.05
CA LYS A 2 -31.62 23.58 10.67
C LYS A 2 -31.27 25.01 10.24
N GLN A 3 -30.28 25.16 9.39
CA GLN A 3 -30.06 26.39 8.66
C GLN A 3 -31.33 26.71 7.86
N LYS A 4 -31.92 27.88 8.10
CA LYS A 4 -33.01 28.34 7.27
C LYS A 4 -32.48 28.55 5.86
N THR A 5 -33.23 28.05 4.88
CA THR A 5 -32.83 28.19 3.48
C THR A 5 -32.99 29.63 3.02
N ALA A 6 -32.18 30.08 2.09
CA ALA A 6 -32.25 31.39 1.48
C ALA A 6 -33.66 31.76 0.97
N TYR A 7 -34.52 30.76 0.71
CA TYR A 7 -35.91 30.93 0.31
C TYR A 7 -36.82 31.41 1.45
N GLU A 8 -36.60 30.97 2.69
CA GLU A 8 -37.41 31.39 3.87
C GLU A 8 -37.14 32.85 4.24
N ILE A 9 -35.93 33.34 3.96
CA ILE A 9 -35.54 34.76 4.18
C ILE A 9 -36.15 35.68 3.14
N ARG A 10 -36.30 35.24 1.89
CA ARG A 10 -36.93 36.01 0.79
C ARG A 10 -38.34 36.48 1.06
N LEU A 11 -39.11 35.77 1.84
CA LEU A 11 -40.52 36.10 2.12
C LEU A 11 -40.70 37.24 3.13
N SER A 12 -39.64 37.70 3.79
CA SER A 12 -39.70 38.67 4.88
C SER A 12 -38.95 39.99 4.65
N LEU A 13 -38.22 40.11 3.52
CA LEU A 13 -37.36 41.27 3.24
C LEU A 13 -37.77 41.98 1.96
N VAL A 14 -37.77 43.32 1.97
CA VAL A 14 -38.09 44.19 0.84
C VAL A 14 -36.89 45.10 0.58
N GLY A 15 -36.45 45.22 -0.67
CA GLY A 15 -35.34 46.08 -1.07
C GLY A 15 -34.14 45.30 -1.63
N SER A 16 -32.92 45.80 -1.45
CA SER A 16 -31.67 45.15 -1.94
C SER A 16 -31.35 43.88 -1.17
N GLU A 17 -32.23 42.92 -1.30
CA GLU A 17 -32.33 41.70 -0.50
C GLU A 17 -31.14 40.77 -0.66
N MET A 18 -30.41 40.84 -1.76
CA MET A 18 -29.32 39.94 -2.05
C MET A 18 -28.12 40.15 -1.13
N CYS A 19 -27.80 41.38 -0.76
CA CYS A 19 -26.70 41.67 0.18
C CYS A 19 -27.09 41.36 1.64
N ILE A 20 -28.38 41.36 1.95
CA ILE A 20 -28.91 41.17 3.31
C ILE A 20 -29.16 39.68 3.57
N ARG A 21 -29.61 38.95 2.55
CA ARG A 21 -30.19 37.60 2.64
C ARG A 21 -29.33 36.56 3.34
N ASP A 22 -28.02 36.57 3.08
CA ASP A 22 -27.10 35.52 3.53
C ASP A 22 -26.42 35.91 4.88
N SER A 23 -26.47 37.21 5.25
CA SER A 23 -25.75 37.72 6.42
C SER A 23 -26.66 38.28 7.51
N VAL A 24 -27.96 38.45 7.24
CA VAL A 24 -28.95 39.02 8.18
C VAL A 24 -30.02 38.01 8.54
N THR A 25 -30.32 37.87 9.83
CA THR A 25 -31.40 37.01 10.33
C THR A 25 -32.48 37.84 11.02
N THR A 26 -33.71 37.35 11.07
CA THR A 26 -34.81 37.96 11.82
C THR A 26 -34.76 37.72 13.32
N GLU A 27 -33.83 36.88 13.77
CA GLU A 27 -33.75 36.41 15.14
C GLU A 27 -32.67 37.10 15.99
N SER A 28 -31.74 37.81 15.33
CA SER A 28 -30.63 38.50 16.02
C SER A 28 -30.16 39.74 15.29
N GLY A 29 -29.61 40.69 16.04
CA GLY A 29 -29.00 41.91 15.51
C GLY A 29 -30.00 43.02 15.14
N THR A 30 -29.51 44.02 14.44
CA THR A 30 -30.24 45.24 14.07
C THR A 30 -30.89 45.20 12.68
N GLY A 31 -30.61 44.15 11.90
CA GLY A 31 -30.98 44.11 10.48
C GLY A 31 -30.00 44.85 9.56
N PHE A 32 -28.91 45.38 10.09
CA PHE A 32 -27.83 46.03 9.34
C PHE A 32 -26.52 45.23 9.54
N VAL A 33 -25.84 44.93 8.43
CA VAL A 33 -24.54 44.28 8.43
C VAL A 33 -23.56 45.16 7.66
N HIS A 34 -22.41 45.43 8.29
CA HIS A 34 -21.28 46.05 7.61
C HIS A 34 -20.61 45.02 6.71
N THR A 35 -20.42 45.34 5.44
CA THR A 35 -19.79 44.45 4.45
C THR A 35 -18.49 45.07 3.98
N ALA A 36 -17.38 44.35 4.15
CA ALA A 36 -16.04 44.76 3.74
C ALA A 36 -15.48 43.79 2.69
N PRO A 37 -15.75 44.03 1.38
CA PRO A 37 -15.50 43.06 0.33
C PRO A 37 -14.03 42.67 0.15
N ALA A 38 -13.10 43.52 0.53
CA ALA A 38 -11.68 43.23 0.46
C ALA A 38 -11.15 42.43 1.66
N HIS A 39 -11.96 42.20 2.72
CA HIS A 39 -11.48 41.66 4.00
C HIS A 39 -12.30 40.48 4.54
N GLY A 40 -13.20 39.91 3.76
CA GLY A 40 -14.01 38.75 4.08
C GLY A 40 -14.42 37.97 2.85
N VAL A 41 -14.37 36.64 2.89
CA VAL A 41 -14.72 35.79 1.72
C VAL A 41 -16.21 35.94 1.37
N ASP A 42 -17.07 35.92 2.39
CA ASP A 42 -18.52 36.06 2.21
C ASP A 42 -18.87 37.43 1.68
N ASP A 43 -18.27 38.47 2.24
CA ASP A 43 -18.42 39.85 1.81
C ASP A 43 -17.97 40.06 0.35
N PHE A 44 -16.82 39.48 -0.01
CA PHE A 44 -16.30 39.47 -1.36
C PHE A 44 -17.28 38.83 -2.34
N ASN A 45 -17.78 37.65 -2.02
CA ASN A 45 -18.70 36.89 -2.88
C ASN A 45 -20.00 37.64 -3.10
N VAL A 46 -20.56 38.24 -2.05
CA VAL A 46 -21.80 39.06 -2.15
C VAL A 46 -21.58 40.29 -3.01
N CYS A 47 -20.52 41.04 -2.74
CA CYS A 47 -20.23 42.27 -3.49
C CYS A 47 -19.91 42.01 -4.96
N ASN A 48 -19.11 40.94 -5.24
CA ASN A 48 -18.80 40.55 -6.63
C ASN A 48 -20.06 40.16 -7.42
N LYS A 49 -20.98 39.42 -6.77
CA LYS A 49 -22.26 39.01 -7.38
C LYS A 49 -23.18 40.20 -7.69
N GLU A 50 -23.16 41.20 -6.86
CA GLU A 50 -23.96 42.42 -7.01
C GLU A 50 -23.27 43.52 -7.86
N GLY A 51 -22.06 43.26 -8.36
CA GLY A 51 -21.29 44.22 -9.15
C GLY A 51 -20.80 45.43 -8.35
N VAL A 52 -20.63 45.28 -7.02
CA VAL A 52 -20.07 46.33 -6.16
C VAL A 52 -18.55 46.31 -6.31
N GLU A 53 -17.96 47.48 -6.55
CA GLU A 53 -16.50 47.62 -6.67
C GLU A 53 -15.79 47.18 -5.38
N ILE A 54 -14.74 46.36 -5.55
CA ILE A 54 -13.95 45.85 -4.43
C ILE A 54 -12.75 46.78 -4.20
N ASP A 55 -12.96 47.81 -3.39
CA ASP A 55 -11.87 48.70 -2.96
C ASP A 55 -11.11 48.06 -1.78
N ASN A 56 -9.80 47.90 -1.94
CA ASN A 56 -8.92 47.44 -0.88
C ASN A 56 -8.13 48.62 -0.30
N PRO A 57 -8.52 49.14 0.89
CA PRO A 57 -7.88 50.31 1.51
C PRO A 57 -6.54 49.97 2.18
N ILE A 58 -6.12 48.72 2.21
CA ILE A 58 -4.93 48.26 2.95
C ILE A 58 -3.85 47.81 1.97
N SER A 59 -2.63 48.23 2.22
CA SER A 59 -1.44 47.86 1.46
C SER A 59 -0.90 46.50 1.96
N THR A 60 -0.01 45.85 1.17
CA THR A 60 0.60 44.56 1.48
C THR A 60 1.38 44.50 2.81
N ASN A 61 1.83 45.68 3.31
CA ASN A 61 2.47 45.81 4.63
C ASN A 61 1.49 45.90 5.81
N GLY A 62 0.17 45.83 5.56
CA GLY A 62 -0.88 45.92 6.58
C GLY A 62 -1.21 47.35 7.03
N CYS A 63 -0.74 48.37 6.32
CA CYS A 63 -1.04 49.77 6.62
C CYS A 63 -2.12 50.30 5.66
N TYR A 64 -2.93 51.22 6.16
CA TYR A 64 -3.88 51.96 5.30
C TYR A 64 -3.16 52.74 4.23
N LYS A 65 -3.68 52.71 2.99
CA LYS A 65 -3.16 53.45 1.86
C LYS A 65 -3.30 54.96 2.06
N GLU A 66 -2.54 55.75 1.29
CA GLU A 66 -2.53 57.21 1.40
C GLU A 66 -3.88 57.87 1.10
N ASN A 67 -4.69 57.27 0.23
CA ASN A 67 -6.01 57.74 -0.15
C ASN A 67 -7.10 57.53 0.93
N VAL A 68 -6.83 56.83 2.03
CA VAL A 68 -7.82 56.54 3.08
C VAL A 68 -8.02 57.70 4.06
N GLY A 69 -7.27 58.79 3.95
CA GLY A 69 -7.44 60.00 4.75
C GLY A 69 -7.03 59.87 6.21
N LEU A 70 -7.99 59.89 7.14
CA LEU A 70 -7.75 59.94 8.61
C LEU A 70 -6.80 58.88 9.16
N PHE A 71 -6.73 57.72 8.54
CA PHE A 71 -5.95 56.57 9.03
C PHE A 71 -4.78 56.21 8.12
N SER A 72 -4.48 57.02 7.14
CA SER A 72 -3.39 56.83 6.19
C SER A 72 -2.06 56.50 6.91
N GLY A 73 -1.36 55.47 6.41
CA GLY A 73 -0.08 55.01 6.95
C GLY A 73 -0.15 54.25 8.31
N GLN A 74 -1.32 54.18 8.95
CA GLN A 74 -1.47 53.47 10.22
C GLN A 74 -1.67 51.97 9.95
N HIS A 75 -1.03 51.16 10.77
CA HIS A 75 -1.20 49.72 10.68
C HIS A 75 -2.52 49.25 11.28
N VAL A 76 -3.26 48.36 10.59
CA VAL A 76 -4.62 47.92 10.94
C VAL A 76 -4.75 47.36 12.36
N ARG A 77 -3.71 46.76 12.91
CA ARG A 77 -3.71 46.24 14.31
C ARG A 77 -3.43 47.30 15.36
N LYS A 78 -3.09 48.52 14.99
CA LYS A 78 -2.75 49.61 15.90
C LYS A 78 -3.72 50.79 15.79
N VAL A 79 -4.60 50.76 14.82
CA VAL A 79 -5.48 51.88 14.49
C VAL A 79 -6.72 51.95 15.39
N GLU A 80 -7.11 50.87 16.02
CA GLU A 80 -8.36 50.72 16.79
C GLU A 80 -8.58 51.88 17.80
N PRO A 81 -7.63 52.28 18.65
CA PRO A 81 -7.83 53.41 19.56
C PRO A 81 -8.14 54.73 18.85
N ASN A 82 -7.56 54.92 17.67
CA ASN A 82 -7.80 56.13 16.86
C ASN A 82 -9.20 56.12 16.24
N VAL A 83 -9.66 54.93 15.80
CA VAL A 83 -11.03 54.75 15.28
C VAL A 83 -12.05 55.01 16.39
N LEU A 84 -11.90 54.44 17.56
CA LEU A 84 -12.77 54.66 18.71
C LEU A 84 -12.81 56.14 19.13
N ASN A 85 -11.66 56.83 19.13
CA ASN A 85 -11.57 58.25 19.44
C ASN A 85 -12.33 59.13 18.42
N GLU A 86 -12.19 58.84 17.11
CA GLU A 86 -12.92 59.56 16.08
C GLU A 86 -14.43 59.32 16.14
N LEU A 87 -14.87 58.10 16.38
CA LEU A 87 -16.29 57.79 16.56
C LEU A 87 -16.86 58.51 17.81
N THR A 88 -16.10 58.54 18.91
CA THR A 88 -16.48 59.28 20.14
C THR A 88 -16.61 60.79 19.86
N LYS A 89 -15.60 61.40 19.20
CA LYS A 89 -15.63 62.82 18.84
C LYS A 89 -16.83 63.20 17.98
N LYS A 90 -17.24 62.32 17.09
CA LYS A 90 -18.39 62.51 16.19
C LYS A 90 -19.74 62.17 16.85
N GLY A 91 -19.73 61.62 18.07
CA GLY A 91 -20.94 61.18 18.76
C GLY A 91 -21.58 59.93 18.18
N ASN A 92 -20.81 59.14 17.41
CA ASN A 92 -21.27 57.93 16.73
C ASN A 92 -20.95 56.63 17.47
N LEU A 93 -20.16 56.69 18.54
CA LEU A 93 -19.88 55.50 19.39
C LEU A 93 -21.00 55.30 20.38
N ILE A 94 -21.72 54.20 20.32
CA ILE A 94 -22.80 53.84 21.23
C ILE A 94 -22.26 53.04 22.39
N ASN A 95 -21.43 52.01 22.12
CA ASN A 95 -20.81 51.15 23.15
C ASN A 95 -19.49 50.61 22.60
N SER A 96 -18.59 50.25 23.50
CA SER A 96 -17.36 49.51 23.21
C SER A 96 -17.10 48.55 24.35
N GLU A 97 -16.85 47.27 24.02
CA GLU A 97 -16.53 46.23 25.00
C GLU A 97 -15.44 45.30 24.43
N GLU A 98 -14.66 44.72 25.32
CA GLU A 98 -13.70 43.69 24.98
C GLU A 98 -14.33 42.31 25.13
N TYR A 99 -14.14 41.43 24.17
CA TYR A 99 -14.58 40.06 24.26
C TYR A 99 -13.60 39.11 23.54
N ASP A 100 -13.50 37.88 24.09
CA ASP A 100 -12.66 36.85 23.49
C ASP A 100 -13.40 36.10 22.42
N HIS A 101 -12.74 35.94 21.27
CA HIS A 101 -13.26 35.16 20.15
C HIS A 101 -12.16 34.39 19.42
N SER A 102 -12.53 33.33 18.69
CA SER A 102 -11.61 32.58 17.82
C SER A 102 -11.19 33.44 16.65
N TYR A 103 -9.89 33.54 16.41
CA TYR A 103 -9.33 34.31 15.31
C TYR A 103 -8.26 33.51 14.56
N PRO A 104 -8.21 33.53 13.20
CA PRO A 104 -7.23 32.79 12.43
C PRO A 104 -5.81 33.33 12.65
N HIS A 105 -4.89 32.41 12.92
CA HIS A 105 -3.47 32.70 13.12
C HIS A 105 -2.61 31.99 12.09
N CYS A 106 -1.50 32.60 11.71
CA CYS A 106 -0.48 31.97 10.90
C CYS A 106 0.02 30.71 11.62
N TRP A 107 -0.09 29.55 10.96
CA TRP A 107 0.32 28.27 11.56
C TRP A 107 1.80 28.22 11.95
N ARG A 108 2.65 28.99 11.22
CA ARG A 108 4.09 29.04 11.44
C ARG A 108 4.48 30.07 12.52
N HIS A 109 4.05 31.33 12.35
CA HIS A 109 4.43 32.43 13.24
C HIS A 109 3.51 32.60 14.45
N LYS A 110 2.36 31.92 14.47
CA LYS A 110 1.34 32.02 15.53
C LYS A 110 0.81 33.45 15.75
N THR A 111 0.97 34.31 14.76
CA THR A 111 0.42 35.67 14.78
C THR A 111 -0.92 35.72 14.06
N PRO A 112 -1.84 36.62 14.47
CA PRO A 112 -3.12 36.82 13.78
C PRO A 112 -2.89 37.18 12.31
N VAL A 113 -3.71 36.68 11.41
CA VAL A 113 -3.69 37.04 9.99
C VAL A 113 -4.79 38.03 9.67
N ILE A 114 -4.75 38.71 8.51
CA ILE A 114 -5.86 39.49 7.95
C ILE A 114 -6.25 38.88 6.60
N PHE A 115 -7.55 38.90 6.30
CA PHE A 115 -8.02 38.61 4.97
C PHE A 115 -7.85 39.87 4.10
N MET A 116 -7.40 39.69 2.86
CA MET A 116 -7.18 40.78 1.94
C MET A 116 -7.39 40.33 0.50
N ALA A 117 -8.23 41.00 -0.23
CA ALA A 117 -8.38 40.79 -1.66
C ALA A 117 -7.13 41.29 -2.40
N THR A 118 -6.52 40.42 -3.18
CA THR A 118 -5.35 40.72 -4.02
C THR A 118 -5.54 40.11 -5.39
N PRO A 119 -5.00 40.69 -6.47
CA PRO A 119 -4.97 40.07 -7.78
C PRO A 119 -4.25 38.71 -7.69
N GLN A 120 -4.85 37.68 -8.30
CA GLN A 120 -4.33 36.32 -8.28
C GLN A 120 -4.54 35.63 -9.62
N TRP A 121 -3.71 34.64 -9.92
CA TRP A 121 -3.87 33.78 -11.09
C TRP A 121 -4.67 32.53 -10.72
N PHE A 122 -5.70 32.24 -11.52
CA PHE A 122 -6.60 31.14 -11.30
C PHE A 122 -6.58 30.14 -12.46
N PHE A 123 -6.57 28.88 -12.13
CA PHE A 123 -6.85 27.78 -13.04
C PHE A 123 -8.36 27.56 -13.02
N SER A 124 -9.06 27.99 -14.08
CA SER A 124 -10.51 27.99 -14.08
C SER A 124 -11.10 26.61 -14.31
N MET A 125 -11.99 26.18 -13.43
CA MET A 125 -12.68 24.89 -13.53
C MET A 125 -13.84 24.94 -14.54
N SER A 126 -14.48 26.09 -14.71
CA SER A 126 -15.67 26.25 -15.54
C SER A 126 -15.37 26.53 -17.01
N LYS A 127 -14.17 27.08 -17.32
CA LYS A 127 -13.81 27.42 -18.70
C LYS A 127 -13.34 26.16 -19.46
N SER A 128 -13.59 26.16 -20.78
CA SER A 128 -13.12 25.13 -21.72
C SER A 128 -13.59 23.71 -21.43
N GLY A 129 -14.63 23.51 -20.59
CA GLY A 129 -15.13 22.18 -20.25
C GLY A 129 -14.16 21.30 -19.44
N LEU A 130 -13.22 21.94 -18.71
CA LEU A 130 -12.19 21.22 -17.95
C LEU A 130 -12.79 20.29 -16.90
N LEU A 131 -13.73 20.80 -16.11
CA LEU A 131 -14.34 20.03 -15.03
C LEU A 131 -15.10 18.82 -15.55
N GLU A 132 -15.91 19.03 -16.61
CA GLU A 132 -16.64 17.94 -17.27
C GLU A 132 -15.69 16.92 -17.90
N GLY A 133 -14.59 17.37 -18.48
CA GLY A 133 -13.53 16.52 -18.99
C GLY A 133 -12.88 15.68 -17.91
N ALA A 134 -12.56 16.28 -16.77
CA ALA A 134 -11.96 15.60 -15.64
C ALA A 134 -12.93 14.56 -15.01
N VAL A 135 -14.20 14.92 -14.84
CA VAL A 135 -15.22 13.98 -14.32
C VAL A 135 -15.41 12.78 -15.24
N ARG A 136 -15.48 13.01 -16.58
CA ARG A 136 -15.56 11.89 -17.52
C ARG A 136 -14.33 10.99 -17.50
N ALA A 137 -13.14 11.56 -17.35
CA ALA A 137 -11.91 10.77 -17.30
C ALA A 137 -11.82 9.85 -16.07
N VAL A 138 -12.53 10.15 -14.99
CA VAL A 138 -12.60 9.29 -13.79
C VAL A 138 -13.24 7.93 -14.11
N ASP A 139 -14.14 7.85 -15.11
CA ASP A 139 -14.79 6.60 -15.49
C ASP A 139 -13.82 5.56 -16.07
N ASP A 140 -12.75 6.02 -16.71
CA ASP A 140 -11.75 5.17 -17.34
C ASP A 140 -10.59 4.79 -16.41
N ILE A 141 -10.59 5.28 -15.16
CA ILE A 141 -9.53 5.05 -14.18
C ILE A 141 -9.91 3.91 -13.25
N LYS A 142 -9.00 2.94 -13.06
CA LYS A 142 -9.15 1.88 -12.05
C LYS A 142 -8.78 2.42 -10.67
N PHE A 143 -9.73 2.49 -9.75
CA PHE A 143 -9.46 2.85 -8.35
C PHE A 143 -9.31 1.61 -7.47
N ILE A 144 -8.36 1.64 -6.56
CA ILE A 144 -8.03 0.59 -5.61
C ILE A 144 -7.86 1.24 -4.23
N PRO A 145 -8.81 1.06 -3.30
CA PRO A 145 -10.14 0.43 -3.43
C PRO A 145 -11.15 1.28 -4.25
N ASP A 146 -12.24 0.65 -4.67
CA ASP A 146 -13.25 1.23 -5.58
C ASP A 146 -13.89 2.53 -5.05
N TRP A 147 -14.03 2.70 -3.72
CA TRP A 147 -14.59 3.92 -3.12
C TRP A 147 -13.81 5.20 -3.51
N GLY A 148 -12.56 5.06 -3.94
CA GLY A 148 -11.75 6.17 -4.42
C GLY A 148 -12.36 6.90 -5.60
N LYS A 149 -13.13 6.19 -6.46
CA LYS A 149 -13.84 6.78 -7.60
C LYS A 149 -14.89 7.78 -7.14
N ASP A 150 -15.82 7.36 -6.30
CA ASP A 150 -16.91 8.23 -5.81
C ASP A 150 -16.35 9.45 -5.09
N ARG A 151 -15.31 9.23 -4.29
CA ARG A 151 -14.64 10.32 -3.58
C ARG A 151 -14.01 11.34 -4.53
N MET A 152 -13.34 10.88 -5.59
CA MET A 152 -12.74 11.77 -6.60
C MET A 152 -13.81 12.56 -7.33
N GLU A 153 -14.91 11.92 -7.75
CA GLU A 153 -16.01 12.60 -8.44
C GLU A 153 -16.67 13.70 -7.59
N ILE A 154 -16.98 13.41 -6.34
CA ILE A 154 -17.58 14.39 -5.42
C ILE A 154 -16.64 15.58 -5.25
N MET A 155 -15.35 15.33 -5.01
CA MET A 155 -14.36 16.38 -4.81
C MET A 155 -14.11 17.23 -6.06
N LEU A 156 -14.25 16.66 -7.26
CA LEU A 156 -14.17 17.40 -8.51
C LEU A 156 -15.42 18.29 -8.70
N LYS A 157 -16.63 17.73 -8.53
CA LYS A 157 -17.90 18.45 -8.74
C LYS A 157 -18.04 19.69 -7.82
N GLU A 158 -17.47 19.63 -6.63
CA GLU A 158 -17.49 20.72 -5.64
C GLU A 158 -16.26 21.65 -5.72
N ARG A 159 -15.34 21.42 -6.68
CA ARG A 159 -14.08 22.16 -6.72
C ARG A 159 -14.27 23.58 -7.24
N PRO A 160 -13.89 24.62 -6.47
CA PRO A 160 -13.81 25.99 -6.97
C PRO A 160 -12.62 26.17 -7.91
N ASP A 161 -12.57 27.32 -8.60
CA ASP A 161 -11.40 27.74 -9.36
C ASP A 161 -10.14 27.66 -8.48
N TRP A 162 -9.05 27.18 -9.04
CA TRP A 162 -7.83 26.94 -8.29
C TRP A 162 -6.88 28.11 -8.39
N CYS A 163 -6.69 28.84 -7.29
CA CYS A 163 -5.66 29.88 -7.20
C CYS A 163 -4.27 29.23 -7.26
N ILE A 164 -3.55 29.48 -8.36
CA ILE A 164 -2.23 28.89 -8.64
C ILE A 164 -1.06 29.80 -8.30
N SER A 165 -1.29 31.08 -8.01
CA SER A 165 -0.26 32.05 -7.64
C SER A 165 0.01 32.06 -6.14
N ARG A 166 1.28 32.24 -5.78
CA ARG A 166 1.75 32.37 -4.39
C ARG A 166 2.78 33.50 -4.29
N GLN A 167 2.65 34.33 -3.27
CA GLN A 167 3.55 35.43 -2.94
C GLN A 167 4.65 34.91 -1.99
N ARG A 168 5.64 34.19 -2.55
CA ARG A 168 6.76 33.59 -1.81
C ARG A 168 8.04 33.67 -2.62
N ASP A 169 9.18 33.69 -1.93
CA ASP A 169 10.51 33.80 -2.55
C ASP A 169 11.01 32.47 -3.15
N TRP A 170 10.49 31.32 -2.71
CA TRP A 170 10.93 30.01 -3.17
C TRP A 170 9.83 29.26 -3.92
N GLY A 171 10.08 28.99 -5.19
CA GLY A 171 9.19 28.21 -6.07
C GLY A 171 9.47 28.50 -7.55
N ILE A 172 8.70 27.88 -8.43
CA ILE A 172 8.75 28.12 -9.88
C ILE A 172 8.04 29.43 -10.19
N PRO A 173 8.68 30.43 -10.81
CA PRO A 173 8.05 31.72 -11.10
C PRO A 173 6.96 31.58 -12.15
N ILE A 174 5.92 32.38 -12.00
CA ILE A 174 4.90 32.61 -13.05
C ILE A 174 5.46 33.65 -14.01
N THR A 175 6.00 33.19 -15.14
CA THR A 175 6.74 34.06 -16.08
C THR A 175 5.84 34.87 -16.98
N LEU A 176 5.05 35.76 -16.37
CA LEU A 176 4.07 36.62 -17.03
C LEU A 176 4.46 38.09 -16.94
N PHE A 177 4.13 38.85 -18.03
CA PHE A 177 4.02 40.29 -18.02
C PHE A 177 2.55 40.67 -18.30
N TYR A 178 2.00 41.56 -17.50
CA TYR A 178 0.60 42.02 -17.61
C TYR A 178 0.51 43.54 -17.57
N ASN A 179 -0.45 44.07 -18.30
CA ASN A 179 -0.70 45.52 -18.35
C ASN A 179 -1.15 46.04 -16.98
N LYS A 180 -0.56 47.11 -16.51
CA LYS A 180 -0.77 47.66 -15.17
C LYS A 180 -2.21 48.12 -14.91
N ASP A 181 -2.90 48.61 -15.97
CA ASP A 181 -4.23 49.17 -15.87
C ASP A 181 -5.31 48.11 -16.15
N SER A 182 -5.16 47.32 -17.22
CA SER A 182 -6.18 46.33 -17.62
C SER A 182 -5.98 44.94 -17.02
N GLY A 183 -4.77 44.61 -16.56
CA GLY A 183 -4.42 43.25 -16.10
C GLY A 183 -4.30 42.23 -17.23
N GLU A 184 -4.41 42.62 -18.49
CA GLU A 184 -4.27 41.73 -19.64
C GLU A 184 -2.82 41.36 -19.88
N LEU A 185 -2.60 40.14 -20.40
CA LEU A 185 -1.27 39.67 -20.73
C LEU A 185 -0.65 40.42 -21.88
N HIS A 186 0.68 40.52 -21.89
CA HIS A 186 1.42 41.08 -23.01
C HIS A 186 1.09 40.34 -24.31
N PRO A 187 0.86 41.05 -25.45
CA PRO A 187 0.51 40.40 -26.72
C PRO A 187 1.51 39.35 -27.19
N ASN A 188 2.79 39.52 -26.89
CA ASN A 188 3.87 38.59 -27.25
C ASN A 188 4.20 37.61 -26.12
N GLN A 189 3.25 37.28 -25.24
CA GLN A 189 3.51 36.43 -24.06
C GLN A 189 4.08 35.06 -24.43
N ASP A 190 3.71 34.49 -25.57
CA ASP A 190 4.26 33.19 -26.03
C ASP A 190 5.77 33.25 -26.37
N GLU A 191 6.25 34.40 -26.86
CA GLU A 191 7.67 34.62 -27.10
C GLU A 191 8.41 34.82 -25.78
N ILE A 192 7.86 35.60 -24.89
CA ILE A 192 8.36 35.83 -23.54
C ILE A 192 8.49 34.51 -22.76
N PHE A 193 7.54 33.60 -22.88
CA PHE A 193 7.64 32.25 -22.27
C PHE A 193 8.83 31.47 -22.79
N ARG A 194 9.10 31.50 -24.09
CA ARG A 194 10.25 30.78 -24.68
C ARG A 194 11.57 31.40 -24.22
N GLU A 195 11.68 32.72 -24.22
CA GLU A 195 12.85 33.44 -23.74
C GLU A 195 13.12 33.16 -22.26
N ALA A 196 12.09 33.21 -21.41
CA ALA A 196 12.18 32.89 -19.99
C ALA A 196 12.61 31.43 -19.77
N ALA A 197 12.03 30.50 -20.52
CA ALA A 197 12.37 29.08 -20.43
C ALA A 197 13.84 28.80 -20.81
N GLU A 198 14.35 29.41 -21.88
CA GLU A 198 15.77 29.27 -22.28
C GLU A 198 16.72 29.96 -21.31
N ALA A 199 16.36 31.13 -20.77
CA ALA A 199 17.14 31.80 -19.74
C ALA A 199 17.25 30.96 -18.46
N ILE A 200 16.11 30.43 -17.97
CA ILE A 200 16.06 29.57 -16.79
C ILE A 200 16.83 28.25 -17.01
N LYS A 201 16.72 27.65 -18.19
CA LYS A 201 17.46 26.44 -18.54
C LYS A 201 18.98 26.65 -18.55
N SER A 202 19.44 27.81 -18.99
CA SER A 202 20.85 28.14 -19.13
C SER A 202 21.50 28.62 -17.84
N ASN A 203 20.81 29.43 -17.06
CA ASN A 203 21.39 30.17 -15.92
C ASN A 203 20.65 29.91 -14.59
N GLY A 204 19.61 29.06 -14.60
CA GLY A 204 18.80 28.78 -13.41
C GLY A 204 17.65 29.76 -13.22
N ILE A 205 16.86 29.51 -12.17
CA ILE A 205 15.56 30.16 -11.93
C ILE A 205 15.69 31.67 -11.68
N ASP A 206 16.82 32.11 -11.15
CA ASP A 206 17.09 33.53 -10.84
C ASP A 206 17.14 34.40 -12.10
N SER A 207 17.39 33.81 -13.28
CA SER A 207 17.34 34.52 -14.56
C SER A 207 16.00 35.22 -14.82
N TRP A 208 14.91 34.68 -14.26
CA TRP A 208 13.61 35.38 -14.36
C TRP A 208 13.64 36.74 -13.63
N ASN A 209 14.28 36.81 -12.47
CA ASN A 209 14.35 38.06 -11.72
C ASN A 209 15.13 39.15 -12.49
N GLU A 210 16.17 38.73 -13.23
CA GLU A 210 17.01 39.63 -14.03
C GLU A 210 16.45 39.96 -15.41
N MET A 211 15.47 39.19 -15.89
CA MET A 211 14.87 39.38 -17.21
C MET A 211 14.07 40.65 -17.27
N GLU A 212 14.35 41.49 -18.26
CA GLU A 212 13.60 42.70 -18.56
C GLU A 212 12.80 42.56 -19.86
N LEU A 213 11.71 43.32 -19.97
CA LEU A 213 10.87 43.31 -21.17
C LEU A 213 11.48 44.30 -22.20
N ASN A 214 11.85 43.78 -23.38
CA ASN A 214 12.51 44.54 -24.44
C ASN A 214 11.54 44.91 -25.59
N TYR A 215 10.40 45.54 -25.27
CA TYR A 215 9.41 46.04 -26.22
C TYR A 215 9.20 47.54 -26.02
N GLU A 216 8.71 48.22 -27.06
CA GLU A 216 8.49 49.70 -27.02
C GLU A 216 7.50 50.14 -25.94
N ASP A 217 6.53 49.29 -25.63
CA ASP A 217 5.47 49.50 -24.65
C ASP A 217 5.80 48.90 -23.25
N SER A 218 7.01 48.47 -23.00
CA SER A 218 7.43 47.83 -21.75
C SER A 218 7.06 48.59 -20.48
N SER A 219 6.98 49.94 -20.55
CA SER A 219 6.60 50.78 -19.42
C SER A 219 5.14 50.61 -18.96
N GLU A 220 4.27 50.08 -19.81
CA GLU A 220 2.85 49.83 -19.51
C GLU A 220 2.63 48.48 -18.80
N TYR A 221 3.62 47.61 -18.85
CA TYR A 221 3.52 46.26 -18.31
C TYR A 221 4.28 46.11 -17.00
N GLU A 222 3.79 45.18 -16.18
CA GLU A 222 4.40 44.77 -14.93
C GLU A 222 4.75 43.29 -15.01
N LYS A 223 5.92 42.97 -14.46
CA LYS A 223 6.41 41.61 -14.36
C LYS A 223 5.82 40.92 -13.15
N SER A 224 5.32 39.69 -13.31
CA SER A 224 4.86 38.87 -12.19
C SER A 224 6.00 38.53 -11.24
N SER A 225 5.78 38.78 -9.96
CA SER A 225 6.65 38.33 -8.87
C SER A 225 6.17 37.06 -8.18
N ASP A 226 5.02 36.54 -8.62
CA ASP A 226 4.39 35.37 -8.04
C ASP A 226 5.08 34.07 -8.51
N ILE A 227 4.98 33.05 -7.67
CA ILE A 227 5.39 31.68 -7.99
C ILE A 227 4.17 30.79 -8.10
N PHE A 228 4.32 29.62 -8.73
CA PHE A 228 3.26 28.63 -8.78
C PHE A 228 3.02 27.98 -7.41
N ASP A 229 1.77 27.56 -7.20
CA ASP A 229 1.40 26.60 -6.15
C ASP A 229 2.18 25.30 -6.35
N VAL A 230 2.78 24.79 -5.29
CA VAL A 230 3.54 23.52 -5.31
C VAL A 230 2.71 22.34 -5.82
N TRP A 231 1.40 22.35 -5.64
CA TRP A 231 0.50 21.35 -6.22
C TRP A 231 0.35 21.46 -7.74
N TYR A 232 0.55 22.65 -8.29
CA TYR A 232 0.65 22.84 -9.74
C TYR A 232 1.96 22.25 -10.26
N ASP A 233 3.09 22.54 -9.61
CA ASP A 233 4.40 22.01 -9.97
C ASP A 233 4.39 20.47 -9.97
N SER A 234 3.85 19.86 -8.92
CA SER A 234 3.70 18.41 -8.84
C SER A 234 2.64 17.85 -9.80
N GLY A 235 1.60 18.62 -10.08
CA GLY A 235 0.52 18.25 -10.99
C GLY A 235 0.98 18.01 -12.42
N VAL A 236 2.00 18.74 -12.88
CA VAL A 236 2.53 18.62 -14.26
C VAL A 236 3.56 17.50 -14.43
N THR A 237 3.77 16.63 -13.43
CA THR A 237 4.75 15.53 -13.46
C THR A 237 4.57 14.62 -14.67
N ASN A 238 3.33 14.32 -15.07
CA ASN A 238 3.06 13.50 -16.24
C ASN A 238 3.66 14.12 -17.52
N PHE A 239 3.56 15.44 -17.68
CA PHE A 239 4.12 16.17 -18.80
C PHE A 239 5.65 16.34 -18.70
N THR A 240 6.15 16.74 -17.52
CA THR A 240 7.57 17.10 -17.34
C THR A 240 8.50 15.89 -17.21
N VAL A 241 7.99 14.74 -16.77
CA VAL A 241 8.78 13.52 -16.53
C VAL A 241 8.33 12.39 -17.43
N ILE A 242 7.06 11.97 -17.35
CA ILE A 242 6.59 10.76 -18.03
C ILE A 242 6.67 10.91 -19.54
N ASP A 243 6.19 12.00 -20.10
CA ASP A 243 6.28 12.23 -21.56
C ASP A 243 7.72 12.30 -22.07
N LYS A 244 8.63 12.84 -21.27
CA LYS A 244 10.05 12.92 -21.64
C LYS A 244 10.74 11.57 -21.65
N LEU A 245 10.38 10.68 -20.73
CA LEU A 245 11.00 9.36 -20.60
C LEU A 245 10.37 8.31 -21.52
N TYR A 246 9.05 8.39 -21.75
CA TYR A 246 8.30 7.32 -22.40
C TYR A 246 7.53 7.77 -23.66
N GLY A 247 7.60 9.05 -24.00
CA GLY A 247 6.92 9.65 -25.17
C GLY A 247 5.60 10.33 -24.80
N SER A 248 5.17 11.22 -25.69
CA SER A 248 3.96 12.05 -25.50
C SER A 248 2.69 11.19 -25.36
N ASN A 249 1.78 11.65 -24.51
CA ASN A 249 0.51 11.00 -24.18
C ASN A 249 0.64 9.65 -23.45
N THR A 250 1.79 9.36 -22.85
CA THR A 250 1.95 8.21 -21.98
C THR A 250 1.25 8.45 -20.65
N GLN A 251 0.45 7.48 -20.22
CA GLN A 251 -0.17 7.45 -18.88
C GLN A 251 0.70 6.61 -17.96
N SER A 252 0.85 7.04 -16.71
CA SER A 252 1.42 6.20 -15.66
C SER A 252 0.51 5.00 -15.41
N ASP A 253 1.07 3.82 -15.19
CA ASP A 253 0.25 2.63 -14.91
C ASP A 253 -0.42 2.73 -13.53
N LEU A 254 0.27 3.31 -12.55
CA LEU A 254 -0.21 3.42 -11.17
C LEU A 254 0.25 4.73 -10.51
N TYR A 255 -0.69 5.47 -9.90
CA TYR A 255 -0.42 6.45 -8.86
C TYR A 255 -0.76 5.85 -7.50
N LEU A 256 0.18 5.93 -6.56
CA LEU A 256 0.07 5.30 -5.24
C LEU A 256 0.37 6.32 -4.14
N GLU A 257 -0.63 6.64 -3.32
CA GLU A 257 -0.50 7.57 -2.19
C GLU A 257 -1.58 7.32 -1.11
N GLY A 258 -1.53 8.12 -0.05
CA GLY A 258 -2.53 8.13 1.00
C GLY A 258 -3.87 8.74 0.58
N SER A 259 -4.89 8.53 1.39
CA SER A 259 -6.27 8.96 1.10
C SER A 259 -6.47 10.48 1.07
N ASP A 260 -5.55 11.27 1.63
CA ASP A 260 -5.55 12.73 1.56
C ASP A 260 -5.23 13.26 0.15
N GLN A 261 -4.55 12.47 -0.68
CA GLN A 261 -4.14 12.87 -2.02
C GLN A 261 -5.27 12.92 -3.06
N HIS A 262 -6.47 12.47 -2.73
CA HIS A 262 -7.66 12.75 -3.54
C HIS A 262 -7.95 14.26 -3.68
N ARG A 263 -7.56 15.05 -2.67
CA ARG A 263 -7.64 16.51 -2.70
C ARG A 263 -6.28 17.17 -2.97
N GLY A 264 -5.22 16.39 -3.15
CA GLY A 264 -3.85 16.82 -3.44
C GLY A 264 -3.39 16.36 -4.83
N TRP A 265 -2.34 15.55 -4.87
CA TRP A 265 -1.63 15.19 -6.09
C TRP A 265 -2.47 14.44 -7.13
N PHE A 266 -3.36 13.54 -6.71
CA PHE A 266 -4.23 12.83 -7.66
C PHE A 266 -5.09 13.83 -8.45
N GLN A 267 -5.68 14.80 -7.77
CA GLN A 267 -6.57 15.77 -8.39
C GLN A 267 -5.80 16.84 -9.17
N SER A 268 -4.68 17.36 -8.66
CA SER A 268 -3.87 18.34 -9.37
C SER A 268 -3.30 17.76 -10.67
N SER A 269 -2.80 16.51 -10.64
CA SER A 269 -2.31 15.82 -11.83
C SER A 269 -3.41 15.55 -12.86
N LEU A 270 -4.61 15.17 -12.41
CA LEU A 270 -5.74 14.95 -13.30
C LEU A 270 -6.14 16.23 -14.04
N LEU A 271 -6.32 17.34 -13.29
CA LEU A 271 -6.76 18.61 -13.86
C LEU A 271 -5.74 19.18 -14.84
N THR A 272 -4.45 19.18 -14.50
CA THR A 272 -3.41 19.66 -15.40
C THR A 272 -3.28 18.80 -16.65
N SER A 273 -3.38 17.46 -16.53
CA SER A 273 -3.30 16.56 -17.68
C SER A 273 -4.51 16.71 -18.60
N ILE A 274 -5.71 16.81 -18.07
CA ILE A 274 -6.92 17.06 -18.87
C ILE A 274 -6.83 18.42 -19.61
N ALA A 275 -6.37 19.47 -18.92
CA ALA A 275 -6.20 20.77 -19.56
C ALA A 275 -5.17 20.78 -20.68
N MET A 276 -4.05 20.05 -20.52
CA MET A 276 -2.93 20.07 -21.46
C MET A 276 -3.07 19.03 -22.57
N LYS A 277 -3.70 17.88 -22.30
CA LYS A 277 -3.70 16.71 -23.19
C LYS A 277 -5.08 16.13 -23.47
N GLY A 278 -6.09 16.47 -22.65
CA GLY A 278 -7.43 15.87 -22.75
C GLY A 278 -7.55 14.43 -22.24
N ILE A 279 -6.50 13.89 -21.63
CA ILE A 279 -6.46 12.51 -21.09
C ILE A 279 -6.03 12.50 -19.63
N ALA A 280 -6.44 11.46 -18.88
CA ALA A 280 -5.98 11.24 -17.51
C ALA A 280 -4.45 10.96 -17.48
N PRO A 281 -3.72 11.37 -16.42
CA PRO A 281 -2.27 11.15 -16.33
C PRO A 281 -1.92 9.73 -15.91
N TYR A 282 -2.88 8.94 -15.44
CA TYR A 282 -2.71 7.59 -14.88
C TYR A 282 -3.86 6.67 -15.28
N LYS A 283 -3.56 5.37 -15.38
CA LYS A 283 -4.54 4.30 -15.63
C LYS A 283 -5.19 3.80 -14.34
N SER A 284 -4.44 3.82 -13.24
CA SER A 284 -4.90 3.32 -11.95
C SER A 284 -4.48 4.23 -10.80
N VAL A 285 -5.30 4.28 -9.76
CA VAL A 285 -5.02 4.97 -8.49
C VAL A 285 -5.15 3.98 -7.35
N LEU A 286 -4.06 3.75 -6.62
CA LEU A 286 -4.08 2.96 -5.39
C LEU A 286 -3.99 3.90 -4.20
N THR A 287 -4.95 3.75 -3.29
CA THR A 287 -5.05 4.58 -2.08
C THR A 287 -4.84 3.73 -0.84
N HIS A 288 -3.87 4.10 -0.02
CA HIS A 288 -3.64 3.44 1.26
C HIS A 288 -4.10 4.29 2.45
N GLY A 289 -4.37 3.61 3.58
CA GLY A 289 -4.61 4.25 4.88
C GLY A 289 -3.32 4.77 5.51
N PHE A 290 -3.48 5.41 6.67
CA PHE A 290 -2.34 5.88 7.46
C PHE A 290 -1.86 4.83 8.44
N VAL A 291 -0.57 4.92 8.81
CA VAL A 291 -0.05 4.18 9.96
C VAL A 291 -0.46 4.92 11.24
N VAL A 292 -1.13 4.21 12.14
CA VAL A 292 -1.66 4.74 13.40
C VAL A 292 -1.09 3.97 14.58
N ASP A 293 -1.14 4.57 15.78
CA ASP A 293 -0.77 3.88 17.01
C ASP A 293 -1.86 2.88 17.47
N GLU A 294 -1.65 2.15 18.54
CA GLU A 294 -2.61 1.19 19.11
C GLU A 294 -3.98 1.81 19.44
N GLY A 295 -4.02 3.10 19.71
CA GLY A 295 -5.24 3.86 19.98
C GLY A 295 -5.93 4.42 18.74
N GLY A 296 -5.46 4.06 17.52
CA GLY A 296 -6.00 4.58 16.27
C GLY A 296 -5.63 6.03 15.97
N ARG A 297 -4.62 6.60 16.66
CA ARG A 297 -4.21 7.99 16.47
C ARG A 297 -3.07 8.06 15.46
N LYS A 298 -3.17 9.01 14.54
CA LYS A 298 -2.10 9.30 13.57
C LYS A 298 -0.79 9.60 14.31
N MET A 299 0.30 9.00 13.85
CA MET A 299 1.65 9.27 14.38
C MET A 299 2.06 10.71 14.10
N SER A 300 2.51 11.43 15.13
CA SER A 300 2.97 12.81 15.04
C SER A 300 4.07 13.14 16.04
N LYS A 301 4.97 14.05 15.67
CA LYS A 301 6.04 14.53 16.55
C LYS A 301 5.50 15.17 17.82
N SER A 302 4.36 15.85 17.74
CA SER A 302 3.72 16.51 18.87
C SER A 302 3.14 15.54 19.91
N LEU A 303 2.74 14.33 19.50
CA LEU A 303 2.25 13.29 20.39
C LEU A 303 3.37 12.36 20.90
N GLY A 304 4.59 12.44 20.33
CA GLY A 304 5.71 11.59 20.72
C GLY A 304 5.50 10.09 20.43
N ASN A 305 4.54 9.75 19.56
CA ASN A 305 4.20 8.36 19.20
C ASN A 305 4.79 7.91 17.86
N ILE A 306 5.77 8.65 17.34
CA ILE A 306 6.43 8.29 16.06
C ILE A 306 7.39 7.14 16.31
N ILE A 307 7.30 6.13 15.45
CA ILE A 307 8.30 5.08 15.29
C ILE A 307 8.86 5.22 13.88
N THR A 308 10.16 5.40 13.78
CA THR A 308 10.79 5.62 12.47
C THR A 308 11.11 4.30 11.78
N PRO A 309 10.99 4.22 10.43
CA PRO A 309 11.45 3.05 9.69
C PRO A 309 12.90 2.66 10.00
N GLN A 310 13.77 3.65 10.25
CA GLN A 310 15.17 3.45 10.59
C GLN A 310 15.36 2.65 11.89
N GLU A 311 14.59 2.96 12.92
CA GLU A 311 14.62 2.22 14.19
C GLU A 311 14.26 0.75 13.98
N ILE A 312 13.18 0.49 13.22
CA ILE A 312 12.73 -0.86 12.89
C ILE A 312 13.79 -1.61 12.06
N MET A 313 14.33 -0.95 11.04
CA MET A 313 15.33 -1.57 10.16
C MET A 313 16.63 -1.90 10.90
N ASN A 314 17.07 -1.04 11.82
CA ASN A 314 18.26 -1.27 12.63
C ASN A 314 18.08 -2.44 13.62
N GLU A 315 16.87 -2.63 14.14
CA GLU A 315 16.56 -3.71 15.09
C GLU A 315 16.28 -5.04 14.39
N SER A 316 15.51 -5.02 13.31
CA SER A 316 14.90 -6.23 12.74
C SER A 316 15.23 -6.45 11.25
N GLY A 317 15.77 -5.47 10.55
CA GLY A 317 16.05 -5.51 9.12
C GLY A 317 14.91 -5.01 8.24
N ALA A 318 15.25 -4.66 7.01
CA ALA A 318 14.31 -4.04 6.05
C ALA A 318 13.23 -5.03 5.57
N ASP A 319 13.57 -6.31 5.37
CA ASP A 319 12.62 -7.31 4.90
C ASP A 319 11.48 -7.54 5.89
N ILE A 320 11.73 -7.45 7.18
CA ILE A 320 10.68 -7.63 8.19
C ILE A 320 9.71 -6.45 8.19
N LEU A 321 10.22 -5.21 8.02
CA LEU A 321 9.36 -4.04 7.85
C LEU A 321 8.48 -4.17 6.60
N ARG A 322 9.07 -4.57 5.47
CA ARG A 322 8.34 -4.80 4.22
C ARG A 322 7.30 -5.91 4.35
N TYR A 323 7.67 -7.02 5.01
CA TYR A 323 6.77 -8.14 5.27
C TYR A 323 5.58 -7.72 6.16
N TRP A 324 5.82 -6.92 7.21
CA TRP A 324 4.74 -6.39 8.05
C TRP A 324 3.77 -5.54 7.23
N ILE A 325 4.27 -4.58 6.43
CA ILE A 325 3.43 -3.75 5.55
C ILE A 325 2.63 -4.62 4.58
N ALA A 326 3.28 -5.58 3.91
CA ALA A 326 2.63 -6.48 2.98
C ALA A 326 1.62 -7.43 3.66
N SER A 327 1.79 -7.74 4.96
CA SER A 327 0.86 -8.60 5.72
C SER A 327 -0.36 -7.87 6.27
N THR A 328 -0.42 -6.55 6.09
CA THR A 328 -1.53 -5.71 6.55
C THR A 328 -2.40 -5.29 5.35
N ASP A 329 -3.72 -5.25 5.52
CA ASP A 329 -4.59 -4.69 4.49
C ASP A 329 -4.46 -3.17 4.47
N PHE A 330 -3.81 -2.64 3.45
CA PHE A 330 -3.52 -1.21 3.28
C PHE A 330 -4.75 -0.35 3.00
N ARG A 331 -5.91 -0.95 2.67
CA ARG A 331 -7.14 -0.22 2.31
C ARG A 331 -7.73 0.54 3.49
N GLY A 332 -7.42 0.12 4.71
CA GLY A 332 -7.76 0.78 5.96
C GLY A 332 -6.55 1.39 6.66
N GLU A 333 -6.76 1.93 7.86
CA GLU A 333 -5.66 2.36 8.73
C GLU A 333 -4.84 1.16 9.21
N MET A 334 -3.52 1.30 9.20
CA MET A 334 -2.58 0.26 9.58
C MET A 334 -2.10 0.51 11.01
N ALA A 335 -2.64 -0.23 11.97
CA ALA A 335 -2.21 -0.12 13.36
C ALA A 335 -0.82 -0.72 13.55
N PHE A 336 0.09 0.04 14.15
CA PHE A 336 1.42 -0.42 14.57
C PHE A 336 1.49 -0.54 16.08
N SER A 337 1.88 -1.73 16.55
CA SER A 337 2.33 -1.96 17.91
C SER A 337 3.46 -2.98 17.94
N LYS A 338 4.19 -3.03 19.05
CA LYS A 338 5.26 -4.04 19.20
C LYS A 338 4.72 -5.46 19.11
N ASP A 339 3.53 -5.73 19.64
CA ASP A 339 2.92 -7.05 19.61
C ASP A 339 2.46 -7.46 18.20
N ILE A 340 1.89 -6.51 17.43
CA ILE A 340 1.54 -6.73 16.03
C ILE A 340 2.81 -6.99 15.22
N PHE A 341 3.84 -6.20 15.43
CA PHE A 341 5.11 -6.34 14.73
C PHE A 341 5.84 -7.65 15.08
N ASN A 342 5.83 -8.08 16.35
CA ASN A 342 6.39 -9.37 16.77
C ASN A 342 5.72 -10.56 16.09
N ARG A 343 4.41 -10.50 15.85
CA ARG A 343 3.71 -11.54 15.06
C ARG A 343 4.17 -11.58 13.61
N ALA A 344 4.45 -10.43 13.01
CA ALA A 344 5.05 -10.38 11.68
C ALA A 344 6.47 -10.96 11.67
N ILE A 345 7.29 -10.65 12.68
CA ILE A 345 8.62 -11.26 12.87
C ILE A 345 8.52 -12.78 12.93
N ASP A 346 7.57 -13.33 13.68
CA ASP A 346 7.38 -14.78 13.80
C ASP A 346 6.95 -15.41 12.46
N GLY A 347 6.05 -14.77 11.72
CA GLY A 347 5.66 -15.21 10.37
C GLY A 347 6.85 -15.21 9.41
N PHE A 348 7.60 -14.13 9.36
CA PHE A 348 8.82 -14.01 8.57
C PHE A 348 9.84 -15.10 8.90
N ARG A 349 10.11 -15.32 10.21
CA ARG A 349 11.05 -16.34 10.67
C ARG A 349 10.64 -17.75 10.26
N ARG A 350 9.35 -18.07 10.30
CA ARG A 350 8.83 -19.38 9.88
C ARG A 350 9.06 -19.61 8.39
N ILE A 351 8.77 -18.64 7.54
CA ILE A 351 9.04 -18.73 6.09
C ILE A 351 10.55 -18.94 5.86
N ARG A 352 11.39 -18.08 6.42
CA ARG A 352 12.84 -18.14 6.26
C ARG A 352 13.42 -19.45 6.77
N ASN A 353 12.99 -19.94 7.93
CA ASN A 353 13.47 -21.21 8.48
C ASN A 353 13.07 -22.41 7.62
N THR A 354 11.87 -22.39 7.03
CA THR A 354 11.42 -23.42 6.08
C THR A 354 12.29 -23.42 4.83
N MET A 355 12.56 -22.24 4.26
CA MET A 355 13.45 -22.11 3.11
C MET A 355 14.88 -22.57 3.44
N ARG A 356 15.41 -22.19 4.60
CA ARG A 356 16.74 -22.61 5.04
C ARG A 356 16.84 -24.12 5.24
N PHE A 357 15.80 -24.74 5.80
CA PHE A 357 15.75 -26.20 5.91
C PHE A 357 15.84 -26.88 4.53
N MET A 358 15.09 -26.35 3.55
CA MET A 358 15.13 -26.87 2.18
C MET A 358 16.50 -26.69 1.54
N ALA A 359 17.07 -25.49 1.60
CA ALA A 359 18.40 -25.21 1.05
C ALA A 359 19.48 -26.12 1.65
N SER A 360 19.47 -26.29 2.97
CA SER A 360 20.43 -27.16 3.66
C SER A 360 20.36 -28.64 3.25
N ASN A 361 19.24 -29.09 2.69
CA ASN A 361 19.08 -30.48 2.24
C ASN A 361 19.41 -30.70 0.75
N LEU A 362 19.90 -29.63 0.07
CA LEU A 362 20.29 -29.67 -1.35
C LEU A 362 21.82 -29.71 -1.55
N TYR A 363 22.62 -29.81 -0.48
CA TYR A 363 24.08 -29.71 -0.50
C TYR A 363 24.78 -30.70 -1.43
N ASP A 364 24.17 -31.88 -1.68
CA ASP A 364 24.68 -32.95 -2.53
C ASP A 364 23.74 -33.26 -3.71
N TYR A 365 22.82 -32.35 -4.04
CA TYR A 365 21.88 -32.53 -5.13
C TYR A 365 22.51 -32.11 -6.46
N GLU A 366 22.48 -33.02 -7.42
CA GLU A 366 22.84 -32.76 -8.82
C GLU A 366 21.58 -32.66 -9.67
N ASP A 367 21.57 -31.74 -10.69
CA ASP A 367 20.41 -31.47 -11.54
C ASP A 367 20.23 -32.50 -12.66
N ASP A 368 20.37 -33.76 -12.38
CA ASP A 368 20.30 -34.90 -13.31
C ASP A 368 19.07 -35.82 -13.08
N PHE A 369 18.19 -35.42 -12.15
CA PHE A 369 17.03 -36.29 -11.77
C PHE A 369 15.93 -36.20 -12.84
N ASP A 370 15.47 -37.37 -13.32
CA ASP A 370 14.35 -37.52 -14.23
C ASP A 370 13.01 -37.33 -13.48
N SER A 371 12.29 -36.26 -13.82
CA SER A 371 11.01 -35.92 -13.19
C SER A 371 9.91 -36.99 -13.38
N GLN A 372 10.06 -37.90 -14.34
CA GLN A 372 9.14 -39.05 -14.49
C GLN A 372 9.24 -40.03 -13.34
N GLN A 373 10.35 -40.04 -12.61
CA GLN A 373 10.59 -40.90 -11.45
C GLN A 373 10.14 -40.25 -10.13
N LEU A 374 9.41 -39.12 -10.17
CA LEU A 374 8.88 -38.48 -8.96
C LEU A 374 7.94 -39.42 -8.20
N LEU A 375 8.15 -39.53 -6.89
CA LEU A 375 7.25 -40.25 -5.99
C LEU A 375 5.92 -39.52 -5.83
N PHE A 376 4.87 -40.23 -5.47
CA PHE A 376 3.51 -39.70 -5.34
C PHE A 376 3.43 -38.48 -4.40
N LEU A 377 4.07 -38.53 -3.24
CA LEU A 377 4.11 -37.44 -2.27
C LEU A 377 4.81 -36.17 -2.87
N ASP A 378 5.87 -36.38 -3.66
CA ASP A 378 6.62 -35.27 -4.27
C ASP A 378 5.83 -34.61 -5.42
N LYS A 379 5.11 -35.41 -6.21
CA LYS A 379 4.16 -34.89 -7.20
C LYS A 379 3.08 -34.05 -6.54
N GLN A 380 2.57 -34.48 -5.40
CA GLN A 380 1.52 -33.78 -4.67
C GLN A 380 1.96 -32.41 -4.14
N ILE A 381 3.16 -32.31 -3.57
CA ILE A 381 3.63 -30.99 -3.09
C ILE A 381 3.88 -30.03 -4.26
N LEU A 382 4.28 -30.54 -5.43
CA LEU A 382 4.42 -29.73 -6.64
C LEU A 382 3.05 -29.25 -7.18
N GLU A 383 1.99 -30.07 -7.09
CA GLU A 383 0.64 -29.65 -7.46
C GLU A 383 0.11 -28.55 -6.52
N LYS A 384 0.33 -28.69 -5.20
CA LYS A 384 0.02 -27.63 -4.23
C LYS A 384 0.83 -26.35 -4.49
N LEU A 385 2.10 -26.48 -4.90
CA LEU A 385 2.95 -25.33 -5.27
C LEU A 385 2.41 -24.61 -6.50
N LYS A 386 1.97 -25.35 -7.51
CA LYS A 386 1.31 -24.80 -8.72
C LYS A 386 0.08 -23.97 -8.34
N GLN A 387 -0.78 -24.52 -7.49
CA GLN A 387 -1.95 -23.82 -6.99
C GLN A 387 -1.55 -22.55 -6.23
N LEU A 388 -0.59 -22.64 -5.30
CA LEU A 388 -0.09 -21.49 -4.56
C LEU A 388 0.42 -20.39 -5.48
N GLN A 389 1.24 -20.74 -6.50
CA GLN A 389 1.77 -19.75 -7.43
C GLN A 389 0.67 -19.05 -8.22
N SER A 390 -0.34 -19.79 -8.69
CA SER A 390 -1.49 -19.21 -9.38
C SER A 390 -2.23 -18.19 -8.50
N GLU A 391 -2.50 -18.56 -7.25
CA GLU A 391 -3.17 -17.69 -6.27
C GLU A 391 -2.31 -16.48 -5.90
N VAL A 392 -0.99 -16.65 -5.78
CA VAL A 392 -0.05 -15.55 -5.53
C VAL A 392 -0.04 -14.56 -6.68
N ARG A 393 0.03 -15.02 -7.93
CA ARG A 393 -0.01 -14.16 -9.12
C ARG A 393 -1.30 -13.34 -9.17
N GLU A 394 -2.45 -13.98 -9.02
CA GLU A 394 -3.75 -13.30 -8.99
C GLU A 394 -3.81 -12.22 -7.90
N ASN A 395 -3.26 -12.51 -6.72
CA ASN A 395 -3.24 -11.55 -5.61
C ASN A 395 -2.25 -10.42 -5.83
N TYR A 396 -1.14 -10.62 -6.54
CA TYR A 396 -0.25 -9.53 -6.97
C TYR A 396 -0.94 -8.60 -7.97
N GLU A 397 -1.64 -9.14 -8.97
CA GLU A 397 -2.38 -8.37 -9.97
C GLU A 397 -3.50 -7.51 -9.34
N ASN A 398 -4.09 -7.99 -8.24
CA ASN A 398 -5.15 -7.31 -7.50
C ASN A 398 -4.65 -6.53 -6.26
N TYR A 399 -3.33 -6.44 -6.05
CA TYR A 399 -2.70 -5.75 -4.92
C TYR A 399 -3.15 -6.27 -3.54
N ASN A 400 -3.49 -7.56 -3.43
CA ASN A 400 -3.91 -8.23 -2.19
C ASN A 400 -2.69 -8.79 -1.43
N PHE A 401 -1.72 -7.97 -1.09
CA PHE A 401 -0.44 -8.41 -0.50
C PHE A 401 -0.60 -9.21 0.80
N HIS A 402 -1.57 -8.84 1.64
CA HIS A 402 -1.87 -9.54 2.88
C HIS A 402 -2.34 -10.99 2.66
N LEU A 403 -3.02 -11.27 1.55
CA LEU A 403 -3.40 -12.63 1.17
C LEU A 403 -2.18 -13.42 0.68
N ILE A 404 -1.26 -12.80 -0.06
CA ILE A 404 -0.01 -13.41 -0.51
C ILE A 404 0.81 -13.89 0.68
N THR A 405 1.08 -13.00 1.63
CA THR A 405 1.87 -13.34 2.83
C THR A 405 1.21 -14.43 3.66
N SER A 406 -0.11 -14.39 3.81
CA SER A 406 -0.89 -15.40 4.53
C SER A 406 -0.82 -16.77 3.85
N LYS A 407 -1.02 -16.82 2.53
CA LYS A 407 -0.97 -18.07 1.75
C LYS A 407 0.42 -18.72 1.77
N ILE A 408 1.47 -17.92 1.57
CA ILE A 408 2.86 -18.40 1.64
C ILE A 408 3.17 -18.90 3.05
N LEU A 409 2.78 -18.19 4.10
CA LEU A 409 2.99 -18.63 5.47
C LEU A 409 2.26 -19.93 5.77
N ASN A 410 0.99 -20.06 5.35
CA ASN A 410 0.21 -21.29 5.52
C ASN A 410 0.84 -22.46 4.79
N PHE A 411 1.28 -22.30 3.55
CA PHE A 411 1.99 -23.34 2.81
C PHE A 411 3.28 -23.76 3.51
N CYS A 412 4.09 -22.80 3.97
CA CYS A 412 5.32 -23.10 4.72
C CYS A 412 5.07 -23.85 6.04
N VAL A 413 4.02 -23.46 6.77
CA VAL A 413 3.74 -24.02 8.11
C VAL A 413 2.98 -25.34 8.02
N ASN A 414 1.91 -25.40 7.23
CA ASN A 414 0.99 -26.53 7.22
C ASN A 414 1.39 -27.58 6.17
N ASP A 415 1.53 -27.18 4.90
CA ASP A 415 1.80 -28.12 3.82
C ASP A 415 3.26 -28.61 3.84
N LEU A 416 4.21 -27.69 4.00
CA LEU A 416 5.62 -28.06 4.10
C LEU A 416 5.99 -28.56 5.50
N GLY A 417 5.97 -27.70 6.51
CA GLY A 417 6.48 -28.01 7.85
C GLY A 417 5.66 -29.06 8.59
N GLY A 418 4.32 -28.96 8.52
CA GLY A 418 3.40 -29.87 9.22
C GLY A 418 3.20 -31.23 8.55
N MET A 419 3.56 -31.36 7.28
CA MET A 419 3.34 -32.57 6.54
C MET A 419 4.56 -33.00 5.69
N TYR A 420 4.78 -32.33 4.57
CA TYR A 420 5.73 -32.79 3.55
C TYR A 420 7.16 -32.97 4.08
N LEU A 421 7.73 -31.87 4.61
CA LEU A 421 9.12 -31.92 5.10
C LEU A 421 9.29 -32.87 6.26
N ASP A 422 8.28 -33.02 7.11
CA ASP A 422 8.36 -33.98 8.24
C ASP A 422 8.38 -35.42 7.76
N ILE A 423 7.61 -35.76 6.74
CA ILE A 423 7.60 -37.11 6.14
C ILE A 423 8.93 -37.40 5.42
N VAL A 424 9.40 -36.45 4.58
CA VAL A 424 10.59 -36.68 3.74
C VAL A 424 11.91 -36.66 4.51
N LYS A 425 11.93 -36.22 5.78
CA LYS A 425 13.14 -36.33 6.64
C LYS A 425 13.70 -37.72 6.67
N ASP A 426 12.84 -38.76 6.72
CA ASP A 426 13.28 -40.12 6.71
C ASP A 426 14.06 -40.45 5.43
N ARG A 427 13.55 -40.05 4.26
CA ARG A 427 14.27 -40.23 2.97
C ARG A 427 15.56 -39.40 2.91
N LEU A 428 15.52 -38.14 3.30
CA LEU A 428 16.68 -37.25 3.24
C LEU A 428 17.85 -37.71 4.13
N TYR A 429 17.55 -38.29 5.29
CA TYR A 429 18.58 -38.62 6.29
C TYR A 429 18.94 -40.09 6.33
N THR A 430 18.07 -40.99 5.86
CA THR A 430 18.31 -42.43 6.03
C THR A 430 18.48 -43.21 4.75
N MET A 431 18.02 -42.73 3.60
CA MET A 431 18.21 -43.37 2.32
C MET A 431 19.61 -43.12 1.73
N LYS A 432 20.02 -43.93 0.79
CA LYS A 432 21.27 -43.74 0.04
C LYS A 432 21.25 -42.40 -0.70
N SER A 433 22.41 -41.78 -0.82
CA SER A 433 22.56 -40.47 -1.48
C SER A 433 22.04 -40.44 -2.93
N ASN A 434 22.22 -41.52 -3.66
CA ASN A 434 21.82 -41.66 -5.07
C ASN A 434 20.49 -42.41 -5.27
N SER A 435 19.75 -42.72 -4.19
CA SER A 435 18.46 -43.43 -4.31
C SER A 435 17.40 -42.53 -4.97
N VAL A 436 16.53 -43.15 -5.78
CA VAL A 436 15.42 -42.47 -6.44
C VAL A 436 14.54 -41.71 -5.42
N GLY A 437 14.19 -42.35 -4.28
CA GLY A 437 13.35 -41.72 -3.27
C GLY A 437 13.98 -40.47 -2.63
N ARG A 438 15.30 -40.43 -2.40
CA ARG A 438 15.99 -39.25 -1.87
C ARG A 438 16.11 -38.16 -2.94
N ARG A 439 16.51 -38.53 -4.16
CA ARG A 439 16.64 -37.57 -5.27
C ARG A 439 15.30 -36.95 -5.70
N SER A 440 14.22 -37.76 -5.68
CA SER A 440 12.84 -37.26 -5.89
C SER A 440 12.46 -36.18 -4.87
N ALA A 441 12.72 -36.42 -3.57
CA ALA A 441 12.48 -35.39 -2.55
C ALA A 441 13.32 -34.13 -2.75
N GLN A 442 14.61 -34.28 -3.09
CA GLN A 442 15.49 -33.13 -3.33
C GLN A 442 15.07 -32.31 -4.57
N TYR A 443 14.65 -32.98 -5.65
CA TYR A 443 14.08 -32.32 -6.82
C TYR A 443 12.86 -31.46 -6.45
N ALA A 444 11.90 -32.05 -5.75
CA ALA A 444 10.69 -31.34 -5.32
C ALA A 444 11.04 -30.17 -4.38
N ILE A 445 11.91 -30.38 -3.39
CA ILE A 445 12.40 -29.34 -2.48
C ILE A 445 13.05 -28.18 -3.24
N LYS A 446 13.90 -28.48 -4.24
CA LYS A 446 14.55 -27.46 -5.06
C LYS A 446 13.53 -26.63 -5.84
N LYS A 447 12.55 -27.29 -6.49
CA LYS A 447 11.47 -26.60 -7.21
C LYS A 447 10.64 -25.72 -6.28
N VAL A 448 10.26 -26.26 -5.10
CA VAL A 448 9.52 -25.48 -4.08
C VAL A 448 10.33 -24.27 -3.63
N LEU A 449 11.62 -24.44 -3.32
CA LEU A 449 12.48 -23.36 -2.83
C LEU A 449 12.65 -22.24 -3.87
N ILE A 450 12.90 -22.57 -5.13
CA ILE A 450 13.05 -21.59 -6.21
C ILE A 450 11.73 -20.82 -6.41
N THR A 451 10.61 -21.52 -6.50
CA THR A 451 9.29 -20.88 -6.72
C THR A 451 8.87 -20.00 -5.53
N LEU A 452 9.07 -20.46 -4.30
CA LEU A 452 8.83 -19.63 -3.12
C LEU A 452 9.72 -18.38 -3.14
N ASN A 453 10.98 -18.54 -3.52
CA ASN A 453 11.92 -17.42 -3.62
C ASN A 453 11.44 -16.36 -4.62
N LYS A 454 10.99 -16.79 -5.81
CA LYS A 454 10.37 -15.89 -6.81
C LYS A 454 9.12 -15.20 -6.25
N ASN A 455 8.25 -15.95 -5.56
CA ASN A 455 7.01 -15.43 -5.00
C ASN A 455 7.21 -14.37 -3.91
N ILE A 456 8.32 -14.44 -3.14
CA ILE A 456 8.61 -13.47 -2.08
C ILE A 456 9.54 -12.34 -2.51
N ALA A 457 10.18 -12.40 -3.67
CA ALA A 457 11.26 -11.50 -4.07
C ALA A 457 10.87 -10.02 -4.03
N SER A 458 9.64 -9.67 -4.41
CA SER A 458 9.16 -8.29 -4.36
C SER A 458 8.83 -7.80 -2.94
N ILE A 459 8.53 -8.70 -2.01
CA ILE A 459 8.21 -8.35 -0.61
C ILE A 459 9.47 -8.41 0.26
N MET A 460 10.27 -9.47 0.12
CA MET A 460 11.44 -9.78 0.95
C MET A 460 12.72 -9.87 0.08
N PRO A 461 13.14 -8.78 -0.58
CA PRO A 461 14.17 -8.81 -1.61
C PRO A 461 15.54 -9.27 -1.10
N PHE A 462 15.94 -8.88 0.11
CA PHE A 462 17.24 -9.28 0.66
C PHE A 462 17.29 -10.76 0.99
N THR A 463 16.19 -11.29 1.54
CA THR A 463 16.05 -12.72 1.80
C THR A 463 16.02 -13.52 0.49
N ALA A 464 15.32 -13.03 -0.52
CA ALA A 464 15.26 -13.69 -1.83
C ALA A 464 16.63 -13.70 -2.52
N TYR A 465 17.35 -12.59 -2.48
CA TYR A 465 18.72 -12.51 -2.99
C TYR A 465 19.64 -13.53 -2.31
N GLU A 466 19.61 -13.61 -0.97
CA GLU A 466 20.45 -14.50 -0.17
C GLU A 466 20.23 -15.97 -0.55
N PHE A 467 18.98 -16.43 -0.64
CA PHE A 467 18.67 -17.81 -1.03
C PHE A 467 18.98 -18.10 -2.49
N TYR A 468 18.80 -17.13 -3.38
CA TYR A 468 19.15 -17.33 -4.78
C TYR A 468 20.67 -17.38 -4.99
N GLU A 469 21.44 -16.58 -4.27
CA GLU A 469 22.91 -16.64 -4.26
C GLU A 469 23.44 -17.97 -3.68
N GLU A 470 22.78 -18.53 -2.66
CA GLU A 470 23.12 -19.85 -2.10
C GLU A 470 22.90 -20.97 -3.12
N LEU A 471 21.79 -20.91 -3.89
CA LEU A 471 21.46 -21.89 -4.92
C LEU A 471 22.28 -21.73 -6.21
N PHE A 472 22.60 -20.51 -6.57
CA PHE A 472 23.27 -20.15 -7.82
C PHE A 472 24.37 -19.12 -7.55
N PRO A 473 25.55 -19.52 -7.08
CA PRO A 473 26.62 -18.61 -6.69
C PRO A 473 26.98 -17.59 -7.78
N ASN A 474 27.17 -16.33 -7.38
CA ASN A 474 27.40 -15.15 -8.23
C ASN A 474 26.22 -14.77 -9.16
N ASN A 475 25.00 -15.18 -8.81
CA ASN A 475 23.80 -14.86 -9.57
C ASN A 475 22.64 -14.31 -8.73
N GLY A 476 22.85 -13.95 -7.48
CA GLY A 476 21.79 -13.51 -6.56
C GLY A 476 20.87 -12.43 -7.12
N GLU A 477 21.43 -11.47 -7.86
CA GLU A 477 20.66 -10.39 -8.49
C GLU A 477 19.68 -10.86 -9.57
N LYS A 478 19.93 -12.01 -10.20
CA LYS A 478 19.06 -12.53 -11.26
C LYS A 478 17.67 -12.87 -10.78
N ILE A 479 17.48 -13.11 -9.46
CA ILE A 479 16.15 -13.37 -8.89
C ILE A 479 15.12 -12.29 -9.27
N PHE A 480 15.57 -11.03 -9.41
CA PHE A 480 14.70 -9.90 -9.75
C PHE A 480 14.34 -9.81 -11.24
N LEU A 481 14.97 -10.63 -12.07
CA LEU A 481 14.71 -10.75 -13.50
C LEU A 481 14.04 -12.06 -13.87
N GLU A 482 13.86 -12.96 -12.89
CA GLU A 482 13.23 -14.26 -13.11
C GLU A 482 11.73 -14.12 -13.31
N GLU A 483 11.22 -14.88 -14.28
CA GLU A 483 9.78 -15.02 -14.52
C GLU A 483 9.20 -16.14 -13.66
N TYR A 484 7.87 -16.15 -13.52
CA TYR A 484 7.17 -17.24 -12.86
C TYR A 484 7.32 -18.54 -13.63
N ASP A 485 7.46 -19.66 -12.88
CA ASP A 485 7.55 -20.97 -13.50
C ASP A 485 6.20 -21.38 -14.10
N GLU A 486 6.26 -22.08 -15.23
CA GLU A 486 5.11 -22.83 -15.74
C GLU A 486 5.15 -24.23 -15.15
N PHE A 487 4.01 -24.71 -14.67
CA PHE A 487 3.86 -26.03 -14.07
C PHE A 487 2.92 -26.90 -14.88
N ASP A 488 3.42 -28.04 -15.31
CA ASP A 488 2.56 -29.13 -15.74
C ASP A 488 2.00 -29.87 -14.52
N SER A 489 0.80 -30.44 -14.62
CA SER A 489 0.30 -31.31 -13.58
C SER A 489 1.01 -32.67 -13.66
N HIS A 490 1.57 -33.11 -12.54
CA HIS A 490 2.20 -34.42 -12.40
C HIS A 490 1.22 -35.49 -11.91
N LEU A 491 -0.02 -35.10 -11.57
CA LEU A 491 -1.06 -35.97 -11.02
C LEU A 491 -2.29 -35.99 -11.93
N THR A 492 -2.94 -37.14 -11.99
CA THR A 492 -4.27 -37.28 -12.55
C THR A 492 -5.34 -36.79 -11.54
N PRO A 493 -6.56 -36.46 -11.99
CA PRO A 493 -7.65 -36.12 -11.09
C PRO A 493 -7.91 -37.17 -10.01
N ASP A 494 -7.83 -38.47 -10.35
CA ASP A 494 -8.04 -39.57 -9.40
C ASP A 494 -6.94 -39.60 -8.32
N GLU A 495 -5.70 -39.31 -8.69
CA GLU A 495 -4.58 -39.23 -7.75
C GLU A 495 -4.71 -38.01 -6.80
N ILE A 496 -5.25 -36.90 -7.29
CA ILE A 496 -5.56 -35.73 -6.45
C ILE A 496 -6.64 -36.07 -5.43
N GLU A 497 -7.73 -36.72 -5.84
CA GLU A 497 -8.82 -37.16 -4.96
C GLU A 497 -8.31 -38.17 -3.92
N LEU A 498 -7.48 -39.12 -4.35
CA LEU A 498 -6.84 -40.10 -3.47
C LEU A 498 -6.03 -39.37 -2.39
N PHE A 499 -5.24 -38.36 -2.75
CA PHE A 499 -4.42 -37.67 -1.77
C PHE A 499 -5.26 -36.84 -0.79
N GLN A 500 -6.33 -36.19 -1.23
CA GLN A 500 -7.28 -35.51 -0.33
C GLN A 500 -7.86 -36.49 0.71
N SER A 501 -8.22 -37.70 0.27
CA SER A 501 -8.69 -38.76 1.16
C SER A 501 -7.61 -39.21 2.17
N LEU A 502 -6.34 -39.22 1.76
CA LEU A 502 -5.21 -39.49 2.64
C LEU A 502 -4.98 -38.38 3.68
N GLU A 503 -5.10 -37.10 3.30
CA GLU A 503 -4.96 -35.98 4.24
C GLU A 503 -6.07 -36.00 5.30
N ASP A 504 -7.31 -36.30 4.90
CA ASP A 504 -8.43 -36.46 5.82
C ASP A 504 -8.19 -37.66 6.78
N LEU A 505 -7.71 -38.76 6.25
CA LEU A 505 -7.36 -39.91 7.07
C LEU A 505 -6.21 -39.59 8.04
N ARG A 506 -5.17 -38.87 7.57
CA ARG A 506 -4.06 -38.40 8.41
C ARG A 506 -4.56 -37.58 9.59
N SER A 507 -5.46 -36.64 9.34
CA SER A 507 -6.04 -35.78 10.40
C SER A 507 -6.70 -36.63 11.49
N ARG A 508 -7.48 -37.67 11.13
CA ARG A 508 -8.14 -38.57 12.08
C ARG A 508 -7.13 -39.46 12.82
N VAL A 509 -6.11 -39.97 12.12
CA VAL A 509 -5.04 -40.75 12.72
C VAL A 509 -4.26 -39.93 13.75
N TYR A 510 -3.91 -38.68 13.42
CA TYR A 510 -3.16 -37.83 14.35
C TYR A 510 -4.01 -37.41 15.56
N GLN A 511 -5.33 -37.25 15.43
CA GLN A 511 -6.21 -37.08 16.60
C GLN A 511 -6.19 -38.30 17.52
N ALA A 512 -6.18 -39.52 16.96
CA ALA A 512 -6.06 -40.74 17.74
C ALA A 512 -4.68 -40.90 18.40
N ILE A 513 -3.59 -40.58 17.68
CA ILE A 513 -2.22 -40.54 18.22
C ILE A 513 -2.14 -39.54 19.38
N GLU A 514 -2.67 -38.35 19.25
CA GLU A 514 -2.65 -37.30 20.28
C GLU A 514 -3.42 -37.73 21.53
N SER A 515 -4.55 -38.42 21.36
CA SER A 515 -5.30 -39.01 22.49
C SER A 515 -4.46 -40.01 23.29
N GLU A 516 -3.72 -40.91 22.62
CA GLU A 516 -2.86 -41.87 23.28
C GLU A 516 -1.60 -41.22 23.90
N ARG A 517 -1.11 -40.13 23.29
CA ARG A 517 -0.01 -39.32 23.84
C ARG A 517 -0.40 -38.62 25.14
N GLN A 518 -1.62 -38.06 25.20
CA GLN A 518 -2.15 -37.43 26.42
C GLN A 518 -2.36 -38.45 27.56
N LYS A 519 -2.68 -39.70 27.24
CA LYS A 519 -2.74 -40.79 28.21
C LYS A 519 -1.37 -41.28 28.66
N GLY A 520 -0.29 -40.84 28.04
CA GLY A 520 1.07 -41.25 28.31
C GLY A 520 1.43 -42.64 27.75
N ALA A 521 0.59 -43.21 26.86
CA ALA A 521 0.83 -44.52 26.25
C ALA A 521 1.96 -44.50 25.20
N ILE A 522 2.12 -43.40 24.49
CA ILE A 522 3.17 -43.14 23.49
C ILE A 522 3.78 -41.77 23.71
N ARG A 523 5.03 -41.54 23.30
CA ARG A 523 5.70 -40.22 23.36
C ARG A 523 5.62 -39.46 22.06
N ASN A 524 5.73 -40.15 20.93
CA ASN A 524 5.66 -39.59 19.58
C ASN A 524 5.02 -40.60 18.61
N ALA A 525 4.73 -40.19 17.38
CA ALA A 525 4.09 -41.03 16.39
C ALA A 525 4.95 -42.25 16.00
N LEU A 526 6.28 -42.14 16.02
CA LEU A 526 7.19 -43.27 15.74
C LEU A 526 7.15 -44.39 16.81
N ASP A 527 6.61 -44.12 18.00
CA ASP A 527 6.40 -45.17 19.01
C ASP A 527 5.12 -45.98 18.75
N ALA A 528 4.29 -45.56 17.76
CA ALA A 528 2.98 -46.14 17.52
C ALA A 528 3.00 -47.24 16.47
N GLU A 529 2.19 -48.30 16.73
CA GLU A 529 1.65 -49.19 15.71
C GLU A 529 0.16 -48.85 15.50
N ILE A 530 -0.21 -48.68 14.23
CA ILE A 530 -1.53 -48.23 13.81
C ILE A 530 -2.27 -49.36 13.11
N GLU A 531 -3.52 -49.65 13.51
CA GLU A 531 -4.44 -50.48 12.75
C GLU A 531 -5.63 -49.62 12.29
N ILE A 532 -5.83 -49.55 10.97
CA ILE A 532 -6.91 -48.77 10.37
C ILE A 532 -7.87 -49.76 9.69
N THR A 533 -9.07 -49.89 10.23
CA THR A 533 -10.17 -50.60 9.57
C THR A 533 -10.92 -49.65 8.66
N LEU A 534 -11.07 -49.99 7.39
CA LEU A 534 -11.74 -49.18 6.37
C LEU A 534 -12.91 -49.94 5.74
N LYS A 535 -13.92 -49.20 5.25
CA LYS A 535 -14.95 -49.79 4.39
C LYS A 535 -14.32 -50.21 3.06
N LYS A 536 -14.94 -51.19 2.39
CA LYS A 536 -14.43 -51.82 1.17
C LYS A 536 -13.92 -50.86 0.11
N ASP A 537 -14.67 -49.79 -0.19
CA ASP A 537 -14.28 -48.83 -1.25
C ASP A 537 -13.01 -48.07 -0.84
N ALA A 538 -12.97 -47.49 0.37
CA ALA A 538 -11.79 -46.79 0.90
C ALA A 538 -10.59 -47.73 1.07
N TYR A 539 -10.83 -48.98 1.46
CA TYR A 539 -9.75 -49.99 1.53
C TYR A 539 -9.16 -50.27 0.14
N ASN A 540 -10.00 -50.44 -0.89
CA ASN A 540 -9.56 -50.69 -2.25
C ASN A 540 -8.75 -49.52 -2.83
N SER A 541 -9.11 -48.28 -2.52
CA SER A 541 -8.35 -47.10 -2.96
C SER A 541 -6.97 -46.97 -2.31
N LEU A 542 -6.82 -47.47 -1.07
CA LEU A 542 -5.59 -47.29 -0.30
C LEU A 542 -4.71 -48.56 -0.22
N LYS A 543 -5.21 -49.73 -0.65
CA LYS A 543 -4.50 -51.00 -0.49
C LYS A 543 -3.12 -51.06 -1.15
N GLU A 544 -2.92 -50.34 -2.27
CA GLU A 544 -1.64 -50.28 -2.97
C GLU A 544 -0.59 -49.52 -2.16
N LEU A 545 -1.01 -48.58 -1.31
CA LEU A 545 -0.16 -47.80 -0.44
C LEU A 545 0.21 -48.56 0.85
N SER A 546 -0.40 -49.72 1.13
CA SER A 546 -0.33 -50.42 2.42
C SER A 546 1.10 -50.72 2.89
N GLN A 547 2.03 -50.95 1.98
CA GLN A 547 3.43 -51.22 2.27
C GLN A 547 4.16 -50.00 2.84
N GLU A 548 3.82 -48.79 2.36
CA GLU A 548 4.51 -47.52 2.67
C GLU A 548 3.69 -46.55 3.52
N ILE A 549 2.37 -46.80 3.73
CA ILE A 549 1.47 -45.85 4.39
C ILE A 549 1.89 -45.48 5.82
N HIS A 550 2.63 -46.37 6.51
CA HIS A 550 3.20 -46.07 7.81
C HIS A 550 4.20 -44.89 7.76
N LYS A 551 4.87 -44.68 6.63
CA LYS A 551 5.75 -43.53 6.39
C LYS A 551 4.97 -42.23 6.31
N PHE A 552 3.81 -42.27 5.67
CA PHE A 552 2.90 -41.11 5.60
C PHE A 552 2.41 -40.67 6.97
N PHE A 553 2.18 -41.62 7.89
CA PHE A 553 1.79 -41.32 9.26
C PHE A 553 2.99 -41.12 10.22
N ILE A 554 4.21 -41.28 9.73
CA ILE A 554 5.44 -41.23 10.54
C ILE A 554 5.35 -42.19 11.73
N ALA A 555 4.83 -43.37 11.48
CA ALA A 555 4.64 -44.42 12.47
C ALA A 555 5.56 -45.62 12.20
N SER A 556 5.89 -46.43 13.24
CA SER A 556 6.72 -47.63 13.06
C SER A 556 6.01 -48.71 12.24
N LYS A 557 4.69 -48.83 12.40
CA LYS A 557 3.88 -49.82 11.65
C LYS A 557 2.47 -49.25 11.39
N CYS A 558 1.93 -49.54 10.21
CA CYS A 558 0.52 -49.28 9.91
C CYS A 558 -0.06 -50.45 9.13
N THR A 559 -1.20 -50.97 9.58
CA THR A 559 -1.91 -52.07 8.93
C THR A 559 -3.30 -51.61 8.51
N LEU A 560 -3.63 -51.77 7.22
CA LEU A 560 -4.96 -51.52 6.68
C LEU A 560 -5.78 -52.82 6.71
N VAL A 561 -7.01 -52.74 7.20
CA VAL A 561 -7.91 -53.91 7.32
C VAL A 561 -9.27 -53.53 6.70
N GLU A 562 -9.83 -54.41 5.85
CA GLU A 562 -11.19 -54.27 5.34
C GLU A 562 -12.22 -54.58 6.45
N GLY A 563 -13.26 -53.73 6.61
CA GLY A 563 -14.29 -53.95 7.59
C GLY A 563 -15.60 -53.22 7.29
N LYS A 564 -16.60 -53.40 8.16
CA LYS A 564 -17.94 -52.81 7.98
C LYS A 564 -18.03 -51.32 8.36
N SER A 565 -17.13 -50.88 9.22
CA SER A 565 -17.08 -49.49 9.70
C SER A 565 -15.64 -49.08 9.90
N GLU A 566 -15.38 -47.76 9.74
CA GLU A 566 -14.06 -47.21 9.99
C GLU A 566 -13.72 -47.25 11.48
N LYS A 567 -12.50 -47.68 11.78
CA LYS A 567 -11.95 -47.70 13.14
C LYS A 567 -10.43 -47.51 13.11
N ILE A 568 -9.94 -46.62 13.94
CA ILE A 568 -8.50 -46.39 14.13
C ILE A 568 -8.12 -46.88 15.52
N LYS A 569 -7.13 -47.77 15.60
CA LYS A 569 -6.55 -48.26 16.86
C LYS A 569 -5.06 -47.90 16.88
N ILE A 570 -4.62 -47.32 17.98
CA ILE A 570 -3.22 -46.98 18.23
C ILE A 570 -2.75 -47.80 19.43
N LYS A 571 -1.61 -48.40 19.31
CA LYS A 571 -0.90 -49.06 20.44
C LYS A 571 0.58 -48.67 20.44
N ALA A 572 1.19 -48.67 21.61
CA ALA A 572 2.63 -48.53 21.71
C ALA A 572 3.30 -49.77 21.13
N SER A 573 4.34 -49.59 20.33
CA SER A 573 5.15 -50.71 19.87
C SER A 573 6.00 -51.25 21.01
N ALA A 574 6.06 -52.57 21.10
CA ALA A 574 6.91 -53.28 22.05
C ALA A 574 8.37 -53.46 21.56
N ASN A 575 8.61 -53.13 20.28
CA ASN A 575 9.91 -53.34 19.64
C ASN A 575 10.93 -52.27 20.07
N GLU A 576 12.20 -52.59 19.89
CA GLU A 576 13.30 -51.68 20.19
C GLU A 576 13.41 -50.58 19.12
N LYS A 577 13.96 -49.43 19.51
CA LYS A 577 14.12 -48.26 18.64
C LYS A 577 15.44 -48.36 17.87
N CYS A 578 15.35 -48.32 16.55
CA CYS A 578 16.54 -48.18 15.69
C CYS A 578 17.27 -46.87 15.98
N SER A 579 18.58 -46.94 16.22
CA SER A 579 19.44 -45.79 16.55
C SER A 579 19.56 -44.74 15.40
N ARG A 580 19.29 -45.18 14.14
CA ARG A 580 19.43 -44.31 12.95
C ARG A 580 18.10 -43.70 12.49
N CYS A 581 17.08 -44.53 12.18
CA CYS A 581 15.80 -44.03 11.65
C CYS A 581 14.74 -43.76 12.71
N TRP A 582 14.97 -44.22 13.93
CA TRP A 582 14.11 -44.06 15.10
C TRP A 582 12.79 -44.83 15.05
N HIS A 583 12.53 -45.61 13.99
CA HIS A 583 11.41 -46.57 13.98
C HIS A 583 11.67 -47.68 15.00
N ARG A 584 10.60 -48.27 15.48
CA ARG A 584 10.65 -49.46 16.34
C ARG A 584 10.53 -50.68 15.48
N GLU A 585 11.56 -51.51 15.51
CA GLU A 585 11.72 -52.69 14.63
C GLU A 585 11.97 -53.92 15.44
N GLU A 586 11.56 -55.08 14.90
CA GLU A 586 11.72 -56.38 15.56
C GLU A 586 13.18 -56.81 15.58
N ASP A 587 13.88 -56.60 14.47
CA ASP A 587 15.26 -57.02 14.27
C ASP A 587 16.21 -55.84 14.19
N LEU A 588 17.08 -55.70 15.18
CA LEU A 588 18.20 -54.78 15.18
C LEU A 588 19.52 -55.56 15.20
N ASN A 589 20.52 -55.07 14.45
CA ASN A 589 21.86 -55.64 14.49
C ASN A 589 22.64 -55.24 15.76
N SER A 590 23.90 -55.67 15.88
CA SER A 590 24.76 -55.35 17.03
C SER A 590 24.97 -53.85 17.28
N ASP A 591 24.80 -53.01 16.27
CA ASP A 591 24.94 -51.55 16.35
C ASP A 591 23.60 -50.88 16.67
N GLY A 592 22.55 -51.64 16.94
CA GLY A 592 21.19 -51.11 17.19
C GLY A 592 20.51 -50.51 15.96
N ILE A 593 20.89 -50.97 14.77
CA ILE A 593 20.39 -50.50 13.49
C ILE A 593 19.46 -51.55 12.87
N CYS A 594 18.31 -51.15 12.36
CA CYS A 594 17.38 -52.05 11.68
C CYS A 594 17.87 -52.47 10.29
N VAL A 595 17.34 -53.60 9.79
CA VAL A 595 17.70 -54.20 8.49
C VAL A 595 17.60 -53.15 7.35
N ARG A 596 16.57 -52.36 7.31
CA ARG A 596 16.39 -51.28 6.34
C ARG A 596 17.54 -50.27 6.37
N CYS A 597 17.94 -49.81 7.55
CA CYS A 597 19.03 -48.85 7.71
C CYS A 597 20.39 -49.46 7.35
N GLU A 598 20.60 -50.74 7.66
CA GLU A 598 21.80 -51.47 7.27
C GLU A 598 21.91 -51.60 5.75
N ASP A 599 20.81 -51.94 5.06
CA ASP A 599 20.76 -52.00 3.61
C ASP A 599 21.03 -50.65 2.96
N ASN A 600 20.46 -49.56 3.50
CA ASN A 600 20.73 -48.20 3.03
C ASN A 600 22.19 -47.76 3.24
N ILE A 601 22.93 -48.33 4.17
CA ILE A 601 24.35 -48.02 4.42
C ILE A 601 25.25 -48.93 3.56
N ASN A 602 25.01 -50.22 3.57
CA ASN A 602 25.95 -51.24 3.09
C ASN A 602 25.44 -52.01 1.86
N GLY A 603 24.12 -52.09 1.64
CA GLY A 603 23.47 -52.82 0.57
C GLY A 603 23.08 -51.98 -0.63
N ASP A 604 22.08 -52.45 -1.40
CA ASP A 604 21.54 -51.73 -2.57
C ASP A 604 20.65 -50.55 -2.19
N GLY A 605 20.15 -50.53 -0.95
CA GLY A 605 19.23 -49.52 -0.41
C GLY A 605 17.76 -49.80 -0.72
N GLU A 606 16.88 -49.23 0.10
CA GLU A 606 15.44 -49.39 -0.07
C GLU A 606 14.91 -48.68 -1.30
N THR A 607 13.86 -49.22 -1.90
CA THR A 607 13.09 -48.59 -2.96
C THR A 607 11.73 -48.15 -2.40
N ARG A 608 11.23 -46.98 -2.87
CA ARG A 608 9.90 -46.48 -2.56
C ARG A 608 9.19 -45.99 -3.82
N SER A 609 7.88 -46.05 -3.80
CA SER A 609 7.03 -45.63 -4.90
C SER A 609 6.09 -44.47 -4.52
N PHE A 610 5.76 -44.32 -3.24
CA PHE A 610 4.74 -43.38 -2.81
C PHE A 610 5.24 -42.31 -1.84
N PHE A 611 5.94 -42.68 -0.76
CA PHE A 611 6.24 -41.76 0.36
C PHE A 611 7.72 -41.67 0.73
#